data_e859eae832a499a86b4ab8a28fc9bfab
#
_entry.id   e859eae832a499a86b4ab8a28fc9bfab
#
_cell.length_a   1.000
_cell.length_b   1.000
_cell.length_c   1.000
_cell.angle_alpha   90.00
_cell.angle_beta   90.00
_cell.angle_gamma   90.00
#
_symmetry.space_group_name_H-M   'P 1'
#
loop_
_entity.id
_entity.type
_entity.pdbx_description
1 polymer ?
#
loop_
_entity_poly.entity_id
_entity_poly.type
_entity_poly.pdbx_seq_one_letter_code
_entity_poly.pdbx_strand_id
1 'polypeptide(L)'
;MNKNLSTIIGTVCGEAVSDSAHYFILFADGRYIPCVINNFALTNHFATGDVLKVSVKKINRSYLDLDFLEKEISVYEVLDYQN
;
A
#
# COMPACT_ATOMS: atom_id res chain seq x y z
N MET A 1 0.18 -20.99 8.88
CA MET A 1 1.05 -20.03 8.15
C MET A 1 0.23 -19.28 7.11
N ASN A 2 0.34 -18.00 7.09
CA ASN A 2 -0.40 -17.17 6.12
C ASN A 2 0.45 -16.98 4.86
N LYS A 3 0.04 -17.61 3.75
CA LYS A 3 0.79 -17.60 2.50
C LYS A 3 0.72 -16.25 1.77
N ASN A 4 -0.18 -15.35 2.21
CA ASN A 4 -0.36 -14.04 1.57
C ASN A 4 0.49 -12.94 2.21
N LEU A 5 1.22 -13.27 3.28
CA LEU A 5 2.08 -12.30 3.95
C LEU A 5 3.43 -12.22 3.24
N SER A 6 3.90 -11.00 3.05
CA SER A 6 5.19 -10.73 2.42
C SER A 6 5.85 -9.55 3.11
N THR A 7 7.17 -9.47 2.97
CA THR A 7 7.95 -8.32 3.42
C THR A 7 8.55 -7.64 2.20
N ILE A 8 8.38 -6.33 2.10
CA ILE A 8 8.88 -5.54 0.97
C ILE A 8 9.70 -4.39 1.54
N ILE A 9 10.86 -4.15 0.95
CA ILE A 9 11.69 -3.00 1.25
C ILE A 9 11.73 -2.12 0.02
N GLY A 10 11.30 -0.88 0.14
CA GLY A 10 11.23 0.02 -1.00
C GLY A 10 11.19 1.48 -0.61
N THR A 11 11.21 2.32 -1.63
CA THR A 11 11.17 3.77 -1.48
C THR A 11 9.77 4.29 -1.77
N VAL A 12 9.25 5.15 -0.89
CA VAL A 12 7.95 5.77 -1.10
C VAL A 12 8.06 6.78 -2.24
N CYS A 13 7.28 6.55 -3.31
CA CYS A 13 7.30 7.39 -4.50
C CYS A 13 6.12 8.34 -4.62
N GLY A 14 5.03 8.07 -3.90
CA GLY A 14 3.86 8.93 -3.92
C GLY A 14 2.90 8.51 -2.83
N GLU A 15 2.05 9.46 -2.40
CA GLU A 15 1.11 9.26 -1.32
C GLU A 15 -0.21 9.94 -1.62
N ALA A 16 -1.29 9.35 -1.11
CA ALA A 16 -2.61 9.95 -1.11
C ALA A 16 -3.33 9.52 0.16
N VAL A 17 -3.76 10.50 0.95
CA VAL A 17 -4.42 10.24 2.23
C VAL A 17 -5.89 10.63 2.12
N SER A 18 -6.77 9.73 2.55
CA SER A 18 -8.20 9.98 2.66
C SER A 18 -8.64 9.83 4.11
N ASP A 19 -9.94 10.08 4.36
CA ASP A 19 -10.49 9.92 5.70
C ASP A 19 -10.49 8.46 6.17
N SER A 20 -10.37 7.51 5.25
CA SER A 20 -10.50 6.08 5.57
C SER A 20 -9.23 5.29 5.35
N ALA A 21 -8.23 5.84 4.65
CA ALA A 21 -7.03 5.07 4.34
C ALA A 21 -5.88 5.98 3.89
N HIS A 22 -4.67 5.49 4.05
CA HIS A 22 -3.47 6.11 3.54
C HIS A 22 -2.93 5.22 2.42
N TYR A 23 -2.94 5.71 1.19
CA TYR A 23 -2.42 5.01 0.02
C TYR A 23 -1.04 5.52 -0.31
N PHE A 24 -0.16 4.63 -0.74
CA PHE A 24 1.15 5.05 -1.21
C PHE A 24 1.73 4.02 -2.19
N ILE A 25 2.73 4.45 -2.94
CA ILE A 25 3.43 3.60 -3.90
C ILE A 25 4.84 3.37 -3.39
N LEU A 26 5.24 2.11 -3.30
CA LEU A 26 6.62 1.74 -3.03
C LEU A 26 7.31 1.34 -4.33
N PHE A 27 8.51 1.85 -4.55
CA PHE A 27 9.38 1.38 -5.62
C PHE A 27 10.35 0.36 -5.03
N ALA A 28 10.24 -0.89 -5.47
CA ALA A 28 11.04 -2.00 -4.97
C ALA A 28 11.30 -2.98 -6.10
N ASP A 29 12.54 -3.43 -6.24
CA ASP A 29 12.94 -4.43 -7.25
C ASP A 29 12.54 -4.02 -8.67
N GLY A 30 12.67 -2.73 -8.99
CA GLY A 30 12.35 -2.22 -10.32
C GLY A 30 10.87 -2.12 -10.62
N ARG A 31 9.99 -2.24 -9.63
CA ARG A 31 8.55 -2.19 -9.81
C ARG A 31 7.90 -1.21 -8.84
N TYR A 32 6.76 -0.66 -9.28
CA TYR A 32 5.92 0.20 -8.46
C TYR A 32 4.84 -0.66 -7.80
N ILE A 33 4.79 -0.65 -6.48
CA ILE A 33 3.91 -1.53 -5.69
C ILE A 33 2.90 -0.67 -4.95
N PRO A 34 1.60 -0.78 -5.30
CA PRO A 34 0.57 -0.01 -4.61
C PRO A 34 0.29 -0.60 -3.22
N CYS A 35 0.33 0.26 -2.23
CA CYS A 35 0.13 -0.11 -0.83
C CYS A 35 -0.99 0.72 -0.20
N VAL A 36 -1.62 0.18 0.82
CA VAL A 36 -2.65 0.89 1.57
C VAL A 36 -2.52 0.56 3.05
N ILE A 37 -2.64 1.60 3.88
CA ILE A 37 -2.74 1.46 5.33
C ILE A 37 -4.18 1.74 5.71
N ASN A 38 -4.90 0.72 6.17
CA ASN A 38 -6.27 0.84 6.65
C ASN A 38 -6.34 1.02 8.17
N ASN A 39 -5.28 0.70 8.86
CA ASN A 39 -5.22 0.76 10.31
C ASN A 39 -4.58 2.08 10.75
N PHE A 40 -5.37 3.01 11.24
CA PHE A 40 -4.89 4.32 11.66
C PHE A 40 -4.00 4.29 12.91
N ALA A 41 -3.93 3.14 13.60
CA ALA A 41 -2.92 2.97 14.65
C ALA A 41 -1.51 2.94 14.06
N LEU A 42 -1.38 2.60 12.78
CA LEU A 42 -0.13 2.73 12.04
C LEU A 42 -0.07 4.13 11.44
N THR A 43 0.09 5.13 12.27
CA THR A 43 0.10 6.50 11.78
C THR A 43 1.26 6.76 10.84
N ASN A 44 1.03 7.66 9.91
CA ASN A 44 1.99 7.98 8.86
C ASN A 44 3.14 8.82 9.39
N HIS A 45 4.21 8.15 9.72
CA HIS A 45 5.46 8.81 10.13
C HIS A 45 6.50 8.73 9.01
N PHE A 46 6.05 8.75 7.77
CA PHE A 46 6.94 8.70 6.62
C PHE A 46 6.45 9.65 5.54
N ALA A 47 7.33 9.93 4.59
CA ALA A 47 7.06 10.83 3.48
C ALA A 47 7.66 10.27 2.21
N THR A 48 7.25 10.82 1.08
CA THR A 48 7.85 10.50 -0.23
C THR A 48 9.37 10.66 -0.15
N GLY A 49 10.08 9.65 -0.61
CA GLY A 49 11.53 9.57 -0.56
C GLY A 49 12.06 8.68 0.56
N ASP A 50 11.24 8.37 1.55
CA ASP A 50 11.68 7.50 2.64
C ASP A 50 11.76 6.04 2.19
N VAL A 51 12.68 5.30 2.78
CA VAL A 51 12.79 3.86 2.57
C VAL A 51 12.06 3.16 3.70
N LEU A 52 11.12 2.29 3.34
CA LEU A 52 10.32 1.54 4.30
C LEU A 52 10.53 0.05 4.14
N LYS A 53 10.50 -0.65 5.26
CA LYS A 53 10.33 -2.09 5.30
C LYS A 53 8.91 -2.37 5.75
N VAL A 54 8.09 -2.95 4.89
CA VAL A 54 6.67 -3.17 5.18
C VAL A 54 6.34 -4.65 5.21
N SER A 55 5.49 -5.02 6.15
CA SER A 55 4.87 -6.34 6.20
C SER A 55 3.48 -6.19 5.61
N VAL A 56 3.20 -6.91 4.52
CA VAL A 56 2.02 -6.67 3.72
C VAL A 56 1.26 -7.95 3.44
N LYS A 57 -0.02 -7.78 3.17
CA LYS A 57 -0.94 -8.83 2.72
C LYS A 57 -1.54 -8.37 1.39
N LYS A 58 -1.48 -9.22 0.37
CA LYS A 58 -2.08 -8.89 -0.92
C LYS A 58 -3.59 -9.01 -0.82
N ILE A 59 -4.29 -7.96 -1.25
CA ILE A 59 -5.76 -7.93 -1.28
C ILE A 59 -6.23 -7.42 -2.64
N ASN A 60 -7.48 -7.70 -2.96
CA ASN A 60 -8.14 -7.16 -4.14
C ASN A 60 -9.16 -6.12 -3.68
N ARG A 61 -9.21 -5.00 -4.41
CA ARG A 61 -10.20 -3.96 -4.17
C ARG A 61 -10.97 -3.68 -5.42
N SER A 62 -12.28 -3.47 -5.26
CA SER A 62 -13.14 -3.05 -6.35
C SER A 62 -13.26 -1.54 -6.37
N TYR A 63 -13.39 -0.97 -7.57
CA TYR A 63 -13.65 0.45 -7.75
C TYR A 63 -14.48 0.63 -9.02
N LEU A 64 -15.13 1.78 -9.12
CA LEU A 64 -15.85 2.16 -10.33
C LEU A 64 -14.95 3.06 -11.17
N ASP A 65 -14.76 2.69 -12.43
CA ASP A 65 -13.99 3.52 -13.35
C ASP A 65 -14.87 4.66 -13.92
N LEU A 66 -14.31 5.45 -14.82
CA LEU A 66 -14.98 6.60 -15.39
C LEU A 66 -16.23 6.22 -16.22
N ASP A 67 -16.30 4.98 -16.68
CA ASP A 67 -17.46 4.45 -17.43
C ASP A 67 -18.45 3.75 -16.51
N PHE A 68 -18.27 3.87 -15.19
CA PHE A 68 -19.09 3.23 -14.16
C PHE A 68 -19.08 1.70 -14.25
N LEU A 69 -18.02 1.14 -14.80
CA LEU A 69 -17.80 -0.30 -14.80
C LEU A 69 -17.01 -0.68 -13.57
N GLU A 70 -17.41 -1.78 -12.93
CA GLU A 70 -16.70 -2.28 -11.77
C GLU A 70 -15.39 -2.91 -12.21
N LYS A 71 -14.30 -2.45 -11.61
CA LYS A 71 -12.95 -2.94 -11.86
C LYS A 71 -12.35 -3.43 -10.57
N GLU A 72 -11.39 -4.34 -10.70
CA GLU A 72 -10.66 -4.88 -9.57
C GLU A 72 -9.19 -4.57 -9.71
N ILE A 73 -8.56 -4.20 -8.60
CA ILE A 73 -7.12 -3.95 -8.56
C ILE A 73 -6.53 -4.70 -7.37
N SER A 74 -5.35 -5.27 -7.59
CA SER A 74 -4.57 -5.88 -6.50
C SER A 74 -3.74 -4.81 -5.83
N VAL A 75 -3.84 -4.72 -4.50
CA VAL A 75 -3.03 -3.81 -3.69
C VAL A 75 -2.49 -4.58 -2.51
N TYR A 76 -1.47 -4.01 -1.85
CA TYR A 76 -0.89 -4.60 -0.65
C TYR A 76 -1.35 -3.82 0.57
N GLU A 77 -2.09 -4.50 1.45
CA GLU A 77 -2.46 -3.91 2.74
C GLU A 77 -1.28 -4.01 3.69
N VAL A 78 -0.87 -2.88 4.24
CA VAL A 78 0.25 -2.80 5.16
C VAL A 78 -0.24 -3.16 6.56
N LEU A 79 0.34 -4.20 7.14
CA LEU A 79 0.03 -4.66 8.48
C LEU A 79 0.98 -4.08 9.51
N ASP A 80 2.20 -3.75 9.09
CA ASP A 80 3.21 -3.12 9.92
C ASP A 80 4.31 -2.54 9.02
N TYR A 81 5.02 -1.55 9.51
CA TYR A 81 6.14 -1.00 8.77
C TYR A 81 7.21 -0.43 9.70
N GLN A 82 8.44 -0.34 9.16
CA GLN A 82 9.58 0.29 9.81
C GLN A 82 10.19 1.29 8.84
N ASN A 83 10.49 2.46 9.38
CA ASN A 83 11.11 3.53 8.60
C ASN A 83 12.65 3.45 8.69
#